data_c8554c6b23ad7267a1c0486078fe032f
#
_entry.id   c8554c6b23ad7267a1c0486078fe032f
#
_cell.length_a   1.000
_cell.length_b   1.000
_cell.length_c   1.000
_cell.angle_alpha   90.00
_cell.angle_beta   90.00
_cell.angle_gamma   90.00
#
_symmetry.space_group_name_H-M   'P 1'
#
loop_
_entity.id
_entity.type
_entity.pdbx_description
1 polymer ?
#
loop_
_entity_poly.entity_id
_entity_poly.type
_entity_poly.pdbx_seq_one_letter_code
_entity_poly.pdbx_strand_id
1 'polypeptide(L)'
;MSSKFSKIGFILAVAGSAVGLGNAWKFPTLVGQSGGSAFILLYIILTLGVGFVIFLAELSIGKISEKDPVNAYEKLAPSNKKAWSYVGFTMVGAILIVSFYTLVIGWIVKYVFLSITGNLPMDLEVSKAQFGFFISEDFLSQFICFTLVFLCVFYIVSKGVKNGIEKLNVWMMPSLFILLILMLVYAISKDGFIMAVKFLFVPDFSKINTSNVLEALGLAFFSLSLGVGTIITYSASLPDKTNFITSTLNIIFINLLVGLLMGLVVFTFIFEFGYIPNQQGPGLVFISLATLFEKIGVIGCIFGAAFFISLIFAGITSAVSMIEPFTFYLINTFGMSRKKALILIGIVVYILGMLCILSSLKSTQFGFFGMSFFDLLDSVSSKVIMPLGGILAAIFVGFVMKKEALKILFKPYMRGIFFELWYVFLRFISPLAVVIVMIAAFLK
;
A
#
# COMPACT_ATOMS: atom_id res chain seq x y z
N MET A 1 -4.74 -24.47 -13.95
CA MET A 1 -3.83 -23.43 -14.46
C MET A 1 -4.41 -22.07 -14.14
N SER A 2 -3.76 -21.25 -13.34
CA SER A 2 -4.16 -19.85 -13.15
C SER A 2 -4.00 -19.15 -14.50
N SER A 3 -5.02 -18.44 -14.96
CA SER A 3 -4.95 -17.66 -16.18
C SER A 3 -3.86 -16.59 -16.01
N LYS A 4 -2.85 -16.59 -16.87
CA LYS A 4 -1.81 -15.54 -16.86
C LYS A 4 -2.42 -14.17 -17.14
N PHE A 5 -1.86 -13.13 -16.54
CA PHE A 5 -2.21 -11.74 -16.86
C PHE A 5 -1.94 -11.40 -18.34
N SER A 6 -2.63 -10.40 -18.86
CA SER A 6 -2.14 -9.68 -20.04
C SER A 6 -0.93 -8.81 -19.64
N LYS A 7 -0.09 -8.38 -20.60
CA LYS A 7 1.09 -7.55 -20.30
C LYS A 7 0.71 -6.22 -19.61
N ILE A 8 -0.30 -5.55 -20.12
CA ILE A 8 -0.82 -4.30 -19.54
C ILE A 8 -1.55 -4.59 -18.23
N GLY A 9 -2.35 -5.66 -18.18
CA GLY A 9 -3.06 -6.08 -16.98
C GLY A 9 -2.14 -6.39 -15.81
N PHE A 10 -0.96 -7.01 -16.07
CA PHE A 10 0.05 -7.22 -15.03
C PHE A 10 0.56 -5.89 -14.46
N ILE A 11 0.97 -4.95 -15.35
CA ILE A 11 1.49 -3.65 -14.90
C ILE A 11 0.44 -2.91 -14.07
N LEU A 12 -0.82 -2.86 -14.55
CA LEU A 12 -1.89 -2.18 -13.85
C LEU A 12 -2.30 -2.89 -12.55
N ALA A 13 -2.29 -4.23 -12.51
CA ALA A 13 -2.61 -4.98 -11.30
C ALA A 13 -1.54 -4.78 -10.22
N VAL A 14 -0.25 -4.83 -10.59
CA VAL A 14 0.83 -4.58 -9.64
C VAL A 14 0.93 -3.10 -9.26
N ALA A 15 0.72 -2.19 -10.22
CA ALA A 15 0.61 -0.77 -9.91
C ALA A 15 -0.57 -0.49 -8.97
N GLY A 16 -1.73 -1.11 -9.19
CA GLY A 16 -2.89 -1.00 -8.29
C GLY A 16 -2.67 -1.62 -6.91
N SER A 17 -1.82 -2.65 -6.81
CA SER A 17 -1.35 -3.16 -5.52
C SER A 17 -0.44 -2.15 -4.81
N ALA A 18 0.44 -1.50 -5.56
CA ALA A 18 1.39 -0.51 -5.02
C ALA A 18 0.70 0.83 -4.72
N VAL A 19 -0.16 1.32 -5.62
CA VAL A 19 -0.90 2.58 -5.45
C VAL A 19 -2.13 2.35 -4.56
N GLY A 20 -1.94 2.46 -3.27
CA GLY A 20 -2.99 2.27 -2.27
C GLY A 20 -3.17 3.48 -1.35
N LEU A 21 -3.78 3.24 -0.20
CA LEU A 21 -3.90 4.25 0.86
C LEU A 21 -2.53 4.72 1.38
N GLY A 22 -1.45 3.95 1.11
CA GLY A 22 -0.09 4.37 1.37
C GLY A 22 0.26 5.69 0.67
N ASN A 23 -0.08 5.83 -0.59
CA ASN A 23 0.17 7.03 -1.38
C ASN A 23 -0.86 8.13 -1.13
N ALA A 24 -2.09 7.72 -0.86
CA ALA A 24 -3.21 8.65 -0.73
C ALA A 24 -3.32 9.25 0.68
N TRP A 25 -2.82 8.57 1.68
CA TRP A 25 -2.94 8.91 3.08
C TRP A 25 -1.58 8.96 3.80
N LYS A 26 -0.81 7.83 3.88
CA LYS A 26 0.47 7.80 4.62
C LYS A 26 1.50 8.77 4.00
N PHE A 27 1.58 8.84 2.68
CA PHE A 27 2.55 9.71 2.01
C PHE A 27 2.32 11.19 2.33
N PRO A 28 1.15 11.81 2.10
CA PRO A 28 0.94 13.21 2.48
C PRO A 28 1.15 13.47 3.97
N THR A 29 0.69 12.55 4.83
CA THR A 29 0.87 12.67 6.28
C THR A 29 2.35 12.74 6.67
N LEU A 30 3.16 11.78 6.21
CA LEU A 30 4.58 11.73 6.53
C LEU A 30 5.36 12.89 5.90
N VAL A 31 5.03 13.28 4.67
CA VAL A 31 5.60 14.45 4.01
C VAL A 31 5.33 15.71 4.83
N GLY A 32 4.09 15.89 5.30
CA GLY A 32 3.70 17.02 6.14
C GLY A 32 4.47 17.08 7.46
N GLN A 33 4.56 15.94 8.15
CA GLN A 33 5.25 15.81 9.45
C GLN A 33 6.78 15.94 9.35
N SER A 34 7.35 15.49 8.23
CA SER A 34 8.80 15.36 8.04
C SER A 34 9.43 16.51 7.25
N GLY A 35 8.72 17.63 7.04
CA GLY A 35 9.27 18.83 6.46
C GLY A 35 9.29 18.91 4.93
N GLY A 36 8.46 18.11 4.24
CA GLY A 36 8.18 18.30 2.81
C GLY A 36 9.18 17.62 1.88
N SER A 37 9.76 18.40 0.99
CA SER A 37 10.56 17.94 -0.18
C SER A 37 11.80 17.11 0.16
N ALA A 38 12.50 17.41 1.26
CA ALA A 38 13.67 16.64 1.65
C ALA A 38 13.28 15.19 2.04
N PHE A 39 12.12 15.02 2.71
CA PHE A 39 11.56 13.69 2.97
C PHE A 39 11.17 12.97 1.66
N ILE A 40 10.59 13.69 0.71
CA ILE A 40 10.22 13.11 -0.61
C ILE A 40 11.48 12.63 -1.34
N LEU A 41 12.55 13.42 -1.35
CA LEU A 41 13.81 13.03 -1.96
C LEU A 41 14.37 11.76 -1.32
N LEU A 42 14.36 11.71 0.02
CA LEU A 42 14.77 10.52 0.78
C LEU A 42 13.93 9.31 0.45
N TYR A 43 12.61 9.47 0.40
CA TYR A 43 11.67 8.40 0.01
C TYR A 43 11.94 7.89 -1.41
N ILE A 44 12.19 8.78 -2.39
CA ILE A 44 12.55 8.40 -3.77
C ILE A 44 13.86 7.62 -3.78
N ILE A 45 14.90 8.10 -3.09
CA ILE A 45 16.21 7.44 -3.00
C ILE A 45 16.06 6.03 -2.41
N LEU A 46 15.33 5.88 -1.32
CA LEU A 46 15.11 4.59 -0.66
C LEU A 46 14.22 3.66 -1.48
N THR A 47 13.21 4.20 -2.16
CA THR A 47 12.34 3.43 -3.07
C THR A 47 13.13 2.88 -4.25
N LEU A 48 14.01 3.67 -4.86
CA LEU A 48 14.84 3.24 -5.99
C LEU A 48 16.06 2.41 -5.55
N GLY A 49 16.67 2.74 -4.41
CA GLY A 49 17.88 2.07 -3.92
C GLY A 49 17.59 0.74 -3.23
N VAL A 50 16.58 0.68 -2.37
CA VAL A 50 16.24 -0.51 -1.58
C VAL A 50 14.96 -1.16 -2.10
N GLY A 51 13.90 -0.39 -2.29
CA GLY A 51 12.60 -0.89 -2.75
C GLY A 51 12.66 -1.61 -4.09
N PHE A 52 13.24 -0.98 -5.11
CA PHE A 52 13.43 -1.56 -6.43
C PHE A 52 14.25 -2.86 -6.39
N VAL A 53 15.30 -2.89 -5.58
CA VAL A 53 16.20 -4.05 -5.47
C VAL A 53 15.46 -5.26 -4.89
N ILE A 54 14.68 -5.06 -3.82
CA ILE A 54 13.88 -6.12 -3.19
C ILE A 54 12.68 -6.50 -4.06
N PHE A 55 12.06 -5.53 -4.75
CA PHE A 55 10.97 -5.78 -5.68
C PHE A 55 11.40 -6.76 -6.79
N LEU A 56 12.56 -6.53 -7.41
CA LEU A 56 13.12 -7.44 -8.41
C LEU A 56 13.46 -8.82 -7.82
N ALA A 57 13.87 -8.90 -6.58
CA ALA A 57 14.11 -10.16 -5.89
C ALA A 57 12.82 -10.97 -5.74
N GLU A 58 11.76 -10.37 -5.18
CA GLU A 58 10.45 -11.02 -5.04
C GLU A 58 9.85 -11.42 -6.39
N LEU A 59 9.97 -10.53 -7.40
CA LEU A 59 9.52 -10.81 -8.76
C LEU A 59 10.26 -12.02 -9.36
N SER A 60 11.58 -12.14 -9.11
CA SER A 60 12.38 -13.28 -9.57
C SER A 60 11.93 -14.60 -8.92
N ILE A 61 11.63 -14.59 -7.61
CA ILE A 61 11.11 -15.76 -6.90
C ILE A 61 9.82 -16.25 -7.55
N GLY A 62 8.84 -15.38 -7.74
CA GLY A 62 7.56 -15.75 -8.31
C GLY A 62 7.67 -16.20 -9.77
N LYS A 63 8.42 -15.44 -10.61
CA LYS A 63 8.58 -15.77 -12.04
C LYS A 63 9.27 -17.10 -12.29
N ILE A 64 10.33 -17.41 -11.54
CA ILE A 64 11.08 -18.68 -11.74
C ILE A 64 10.30 -19.85 -11.14
N SER A 65 9.63 -19.66 -10.00
CA SER A 65 8.89 -20.74 -9.35
C SER A 65 7.54 -21.04 -10.00
N GLU A 66 6.84 -20.02 -10.50
CA GLU A 66 5.42 -20.06 -10.92
C GLU A 66 4.50 -20.66 -9.82
N LYS A 67 4.85 -20.39 -8.55
CA LYS A 67 4.15 -20.90 -7.37
C LYS A 67 3.73 -19.77 -6.43
N ASP A 68 2.84 -20.10 -5.48
CA ASP A 68 2.55 -19.24 -4.33
C ASP A 68 3.81 -19.05 -3.45
N PRO A 69 3.82 -18.05 -2.56
CA PRO A 69 5.03 -17.71 -1.80
C PRO A 69 5.64 -18.89 -1.03
N VAL A 70 4.85 -19.72 -0.36
CA VAL A 70 5.34 -20.83 0.44
C VAL A 70 6.03 -21.88 -0.44
N ASN A 71 5.31 -22.35 -1.46
CA ASN A 71 5.83 -23.34 -2.39
C ASN A 71 6.93 -22.78 -3.31
N ALA A 72 6.99 -21.47 -3.51
CA ALA A 72 8.05 -20.82 -4.29
C ALA A 72 9.41 -20.94 -3.59
N TYR A 73 9.49 -20.59 -2.31
CA TYR A 73 10.71 -20.72 -1.52
C TYR A 73 11.14 -22.18 -1.42
N GLU A 74 10.20 -23.10 -1.16
CA GLU A 74 10.49 -24.52 -1.10
C GLU A 74 11.08 -25.06 -2.41
N LYS A 75 10.46 -24.71 -3.55
CA LYS A 75 10.88 -25.17 -4.89
C LYS A 75 12.26 -24.69 -5.28
N LEU A 76 12.59 -23.41 -4.95
CA LEU A 76 13.83 -22.77 -5.40
C LEU A 76 15.01 -22.99 -4.47
N ALA A 77 14.79 -23.42 -3.24
CA ALA A 77 15.84 -23.71 -2.29
C ALA A 77 16.61 -24.99 -2.71
N PRO A 78 17.96 -24.94 -2.85
CA PRO A 78 18.78 -26.11 -3.17
C PRO A 78 18.87 -27.09 -1.98
N SER A 79 18.84 -26.58 -0.74
CA SER A 79 18.87 -27.33 0.52
C SER A 79 17.91 -26.73 1.52
N ASN A 80 17.64 -27.43 2.63
CA ASN A 80 16.75 -26.98 3.71
C ASN A 80 15.38 -26.44 3.21
N LYS A 81 14.83 -27.08 2.19
CA LYS A 81 13.63 -26.65 1.46
C LYS A 81 12.47 -26.31 2.39
N LYS A 82 12.20 -27.21 3.37
CA LYS A 82 11.11 -27.01 4.34
C LYS A 82 11.34 -25.81 5.25
N ALA A 83 12.58 -25.54 5.65
CA ALA A 83 12.88 -24.35 6.45
C ALA A 83 12.63 -23.06 5.65
N TRP A 84 13.04 -23.04 4.38
CA TRP A 84 12.79 -21.88 3.52
C TRP A 84 11.31 -21.68 3.18
N SER A 85 10.49 -22.72 3.15
CA SER A 85 9.05 -22.56 2.90
C SER A 85 8.36 -21.71 3.99
N TYR A 86 8.87 -21.72 5.24
CA TYR A 86 8.33 -20.86 6.30
C TYR A 86 8.46 -19.36 6.02
N VAL A 87 9.44 -18.94 5.21
CA VAL A 87 9.57 -17.53 4.78
C VAL A 87 8.32 -17.08 4.01
N GLY A 88 7.72 -17.96 3.23
CA GLY A 88 6.50 -17.65 2.49
C GLY A 88 5.31 -17.27 3.38
N PHE A 89 5.31 -17.68 4.66
CA PHE A 89 4.24 -17.29 5.58
C PHE A 89 4.26 -15.82 6.02
N THR A 90 5.27 -15.04 5.62
CA THR A 90 5.19 -13.57 5.74
C THR A 90 3.97 -12.99 5.00
N MET A 91 3.37 -13.75 4.07
CA MET A 91 2.09 -13.41 3.46
C MET A 91 0.92 -13.25 4.46
N VAL A 92 1.06 -13.75 5.71
CA VAL A 92 0.10 -13.49 6.78
C VAL A 92 -0.01 -11.99 7.06
N GLY A 93 1.07 -11.23 6.88
CA GLY A 93 1.05 -9.78 6.95
C GLY A 93 0.01 -9.14 6.02
N ALA A 94 -0.19 -9.69 4.81
CA ALA A 94 -1.22 -9.21 3.90
C ALA A 94 -2.64 -9.43 4.47
N ILE A 95 -2.90 -10.54 5.17
CA ILE A 95 -4.18 -10.81 5.82
C ILE A 95 -4.44 -9.83 6.98
N LEU A 96 -3.42 -9.56 7.79
CA LEU A 96 -3.52 -8.56 8.86
C LEU A 96 -3.81 -7.18 8.28
N ILE A 97 -3.09 -6.77 7.23
CA ILE A 97 -3.29 -5.49 6.57
C ILE A 97 -4.72 -5.39 6.02
N VAL A 98 -5.19 -6.36 5.22
CA VAL A 98 -6.51 -6.27 4.59
C VAL A 98 -7.64 -6.19 5.61
N SER A 99 -7.44 -6.71 6.82
CA SER A 99 -8.44 -6.68 7.89
C SER A 99 -8.76 -5.26 8.37
N PHE A 100 -7.74 -4.45 8.66
CA PHE A 100 -7.95 -3.05 9.03
C PHE A 100 -8.08 -2.13 7.81
N TYR A 101 -7.49 -2.50 6.69
CA TYR A 101 -7.51 -1.71 5.47
C TYR A 101 -8.91 -1.60 4.85
N THR A 102 -9.70 -2.70 4.88
CA THR A 102 -11.11 -2.68 4.47
C THR A 102 -11.97 -1.81 5.38
N LEU A 103 -11.62 -1.72 6.68
CA LEU A 103 -12.26 -0.80 7.61
C LEU A 103 -11.99 0.66 7.23
N VAL A 104 -10.73 1.02 6.94
CA VAL A 104 -10.36 2.38 6.50
C VAL A 104 -11.05 2.74 5.19
N ILE A 105 -11.15 1.82 4.22
CA ILE A 105 -11.94 2.05 3.00
C ILE A 105 -13.42 2.28 3.36
N GLY A 106 -13.95 1.58 4.35
CA GLY A 106 -15.29 1.81 4.89
C GLY A 106 -15.48 3.23 5.43
N TRP A 107 -14.49 3.79 6.14
CA TRP A 107 -14.52 5.19 6.57
C TRP A 107 -14.56 6.15 5.37
N ILE A 108 -13.79 5.86 4.32
CA ILE A 108 -13.80 6.65 3.09
C ILE A 108 -15.18 6.60 2.42
N VAL A 109 -15.85 5.43 2.39
CA VAL A 109 -17.23 5.30 1.87
C VAL A 109 -18.20 6.21 2.64
N LYS A 110 -18.10 6.29 3.96
CA LYS A 110 -18.89 7.23 4.77
C LYS A 110 -18.66 8.67 4.35
N TYR A 111 -17.41 9.06 4.11
CA TYR A 111 -17.05 10.42 3.69
C TYR A 111 -17.46 10.75 2.25
N VAL A 112 -17.52 9.77 1.34
CA VAL A 112 -18.18 9.97 0.03
C VAL A 112 -19.63 10.33 0.21
N PHE A 113 -20.35 9.60 1.09
CA PHE A 113 -21.76 9.91 1.37
C PHE A 113 -21.93 11.29 1.97
N LEU A 114 -21.11 11.67 2.96
CA LEU A 114 -21.14 13.01 3.56
C LEU A 114 -20.87 14.11 2.52
N SER A 115 -19.92 13.89 1.61
CA SER A 115 -19.61 14.84 0.52
C SER A 115 -20.80 15.03 -0.44
N ILE A 116 -21.40 13.93 -0.90
CA ILE A 116 -22.52 13.98 -1.85
C ILE A 116 -23.76 14.64 -1.23
N THR A 117 -23.97 14.45 0.07
CA THR A 117 -25.13 15.01 0.80
C THR A 117 -24.89 16.43 1.35
N GLY A 118 -23.67 17.01 1.17
CA GLY A 118 -23.33 18.33 1.69
C GLY A 118 -23.31 18.39 3.21
N ASN A 119 -22.94 17.28 3.87
CA ASN A 119 -22.90 17.16 5.33
C ASN A 119 -21.46 17.05 5.87
N LEU A 120 -20.48 17.54 5.12
CA LEU A 120 -19.11 17.68 5.64
C LEU A 120 -19.06 18.81 6.68
N PRO A 121 -18.21 18.70 7.71
CA PRO A 121 -18.14 19.73 8.75
C PRO A 121 -17.39 20.97 8.26
N MET A 122 -17.91 22.17 8.52
CA MET A 122 -17.30 23.46 8.14
C MET A 122 -16.15 23.91 9.06
N ASP A 123 -16.09 23.36 10.26
CA ASP A 123 -15.14 23.76 11.30
C ASP A 123 -14.24 22.59 11.69
N LEU A 124 -12.96 22.87 11.98
CA LEU A 124 -11.97 21.85 12.31
C LEU A 124 -12.28 21.10 13.62
N GLU A 125 -12.77 21.82 14.63
CA GLU A 125 -13.12 21.22 15.93
C GLU A 125 -14.39 20.35 15.80
N VAL A 126 -15.38 20.82 15.01
CA VAL A 126 -16.58 20.02 14.68
C VAL A 126 -16.16 18.76 13.88
N SER A 127 -15.22 18.89 12.94
CA SER A 127 -14.71 17.77 12.16
C SER A 127 -13.99 16.74 13.03
N LYS A 128 -13.17 17.19 13.97
CA LYS A 128 -12.51 16.30 14.94
C LYS A 128 -13.53 15.56 15.80
N ALA A 129 -14.54 16.29 16.30
CA ALA A 129 -15.61 15.71 17.11
C ALA A 129 -16.44 14.70 16.31
N GLN A 130 -16.81 15.02 15.06
CA GLN A 130 -17.57 14.14 14.17
C GLN A 130 -16.78 12.86 13.81
N PHE A 131 -15.50 13.00 13.46
CA PHE A 131 -14.66 11.84 13.17
C PHE A 131 -14.41 11.01 14.42
N GLY A 132 -14.16 11.67 15.56
CA GLY A 132 -14.03 11.00 16.85
C GLY A 132 -15.29 10.23 17.25
N PHE A 133 -16.46 10.84 17.13
CA PHE A 133 -17.75 10.18 17.36
C PHE A 133 -17.95 8.98 16.42
N PHE A 134 -17.67 9.16 15.12
CA PHE A 134 -17.80 8.09 14.12
C PHE A 134 -16.97 6.87 14.50
N ILE A 135 -15.71 7.06 14.94
CA ILE A 135 -14.84 5.93 15.31
C ILE A 135 -15.21 5.33 16.67
N SER A 136 -15.56 6.17 17.65
CA SER A 136 -15.68 5.73 19.03
C SER A 136 -17.10 5.40 19.49
N GLU A 137 -18.14 5.78 18.74
CA GLU A 137 -19.53 5.66 19.17
C GLU A 137 -20.48 5.14 18.08
N ASP A 138 -20.23 5.43 16.80
CA ASP A 138 -21.11 5.02 15.69
C ASP A 138 -20.74 3.63 15.15
N PHE A 139 -21.05 2.60 15.95
CA PHE A 139 -20.84 1.20 15.54
C PHE A 139 -21.58 0.85 14.25
N LEU A 140 -22.84 1.28 14.12
CA LEU A 140 -23.70 0.85 13.00
C LEU A 140 -23.16 1.34 11.65
N SER A 141 -22.77 2.61 11.55
CA SER A 141 -22.19 3.13 10.30
C SER A 141 -20.86 2.45 9.96
N GLN A 142 -19.98 2.25 10.94
CA GLN A 142 -18.73 1.54 10.72
C GLN A 142 -18.97 0.10 10.24
N PHE A 143 -19.87 -0.62 10.92
CA PHE A 143 -20.24 -1.99 10.58
C PHE A 143 -20.78 -2.11 9.15
N ILE A 144 -21.73 -1.24 8.76
CA ILE A 144 -22.33 -1.26 7.43
C ILE A 144 -21.28 -0.95 6.35
N CYS A 145 -20.50 0.13 6.53
CA CYS A 145 -19.48 0.54 5.56
C CYS A 145 -18.37 -0.50 5.43
N PHE A 146 -17.87 -1.04 6.55
CA PHE A 146 -16.89 -2.13 6.55
C PHE A 146 -17.41 -3.38 5.84
N THR A 147 -18.63 -3.83 6.17
CA THR A 147 -19.23 -5.03 5.57
C THR A 147 -19.44 -4.86 4.07
N LEU A 148 -19.89 -3.69 3.62
CA LEU A 148 -20.08 -3.39 2.21
C LEU A 148 -18.75 -3.47 1.44
N VAL A 149 -17.69 -2.86 1.96
CA VAL A 149 -16.36 -2.92 1.35
C VAL A 149 -15.81 -4.35 1.35
N PHE A 150 -15.93 -5.05 2.48
CA PHE A 150 -15.50 -6.44 2.62
C PHE A 150 -16.17 -7.32 1.55
N LEU A 151 -17.49 -7.26 1.42
CA LEU A 151 -18.23 -8.04 0.43
C LEU A 151 -17.80 -7.68 -1.01
N CYS A 152 -17.62 -6.39 -1.30
CA CYS A 152 -17.15 -5.92 -2.61
C CYS A 152 -15.78 -6.51 -2.95
N VAL A 153 -14.80 -6.39 -2.05
CA VAL A 153 -13.43 -6.89 -2.24
C VAL A 153 -13.43 -8.41 -2.45
N PHE A 154 -14.10 -9.17 -1.57
CA PHE A 154 -14.16 -10.63 -1.68
C PHE A 154 -14.92 -11.10 -2.91
N TYR A 155 -15.98 -10.40 -3.33
CA TYR A 155 -16.68 -10.67 -4.58
C TYR A 155 -15.74 -10.51 -5.79
N ILE A 156 -14.94 -9.42 -5.84
CA ILE A 156 -13.99 -9.19 -6.94
C ILE A 156 -12.94 -10.30 -6.98
N VAL A 157 -12.34 -10.62 -5.83
CA VAL A 157 -11.33 -11.70 -5.76
C VAL A 157 -11.94 -13.06 -6.15
N SER A 158 -13.22 -13.30 -5.88
CA SER A 158 -13.89 -14.56 -6.23
C SER A 158 -13.93 -14.80 -7.74
N LYS A 159 -13.91 -13.76 -8.57
CA LYS A 159 -13.87 -13.85 -10.05
C LYS A 159 -12.51 -14.28 -10.59
N GLY A 160 -11.47 -14.37 -9.74
CA GLY A 160 -10.13 -14.79 -10.11
C GLY A 160 -9.26 -13.66 -10.64
N VAL A 161 -8.03 -14.04 -11.01
CA VAL A 161 -6.99 -13.06 -11.40
C VAL A 161 -7.41 -12.27 -12.63
N LYS A 162 -7.78 -12.93 -13.72
CA LYS A 162 -8.07 -12.27 -15.00
C LYS A 162 -9.41 -11.53 -15.01
N ASN A 163 -10.48 -12.19 -14.59
CA ASN A 163 -11.84 -11.66 -14.69
C ASN A 163 -12.23 -10.77 -13.49
N GLY A 164 -11.49 -10.85 -12.39
CA GLY A 164 -11.68 -10.04 -11.20
C GLY A 164 -10.61 -8.97 -11.09
N ILE A 165 -9.43 -9.36 -10.65
CA ILE A 165 -8.34 -8.45 -10.28
C ILE A 165 -7.84 -7.63 -11.47
N GLU A 166 -7.52 -8.27 -12.61
CA GLU A 166 -7.04 -7.57 -13.81
C GLU A 166 -8.10 -6.61 -14.36
N LYS A 167 -9.33 -7.10 -14.54
CA LYS A 167 -10.44 -6.29 -15.07
C LYS A 167 -10.72 -5.07 -14.19
N LEU A 168 -10.68 -5.24 -12.86
CA LEU A 168 -10.85 -4.14 -11.92
C LEU A 168 -9.76 -3.09 -12.11
N ASN A 169 -8.49 -3.51 -12.11
CA ASN A 169 -7.34 -2.60 -12.18
C ASN A 169 -7.28 -1.86 -13.52
N VAL A 170 -7.61 -2.52 -14.64
CA VAL A 170 -7.68 -1.89 -15.97
C VAL A 170 -8.70 -0.75 -16.02
N TRP A 171 -9.75 -0.81 -15.20
CA TRP A 171 -10.75 0.24 -15.11
C TRP A 171 -10.44 1.27 -14.01
N MET A 172 -10.14 0.81 -12.78
CA MET A 172 -9.96 1.71 -11.64
C MET A 172 -8.68 2.53 -11.71
N MET A 173 -7.56 1.97 -12.19
CA MET A 173 -6.30 2.71 -12.24
C MET A 173 -6.34 3.91 -13.18
N PRO A 174 -6.81 3.81 -14.45
CA PRO A 174 -6.98 5.01 -15.28
C PRO A 174 -7.99 5.99 -14.71
N SER A 175 -9.09 5.51 -14.11
CA SER A 175 -10.10 6.38 -13.49
C SER A 175 -9.51 7.18 -12.31
N LEU A 176 -8.68 6.55 -11.48
CA LEU A 176 -7.93 7.22 -10.42
C LEU A 176 -7.06 8.36 -10.99
N PHE A 177 -6.30 8.10 -12.06
CA PHE A 177 -5.47 9.13 -12.70
C PHE A 177 -6.31 10.28 -13.26
N ILE A 178 -7.42 9.99 -13.92
CA ILE A 178 -8.32 11.02 -14.46
C ILE A 178 -8.84 11.90 -13.31
N LEU A 179 -9.32 11.31 -12.22
CA LEU A 179 -9.79 12.05 -11.06
C LEU A 179 -8.67 12.93 -10.46
N LEU A 180 -7.47 12.39 -10.28
CA LEU A 180 -6.33 13.14 -9.73
C LEU A 180 -5.93 14.29 -10.65
N ILE A 181 -5.93 14.10 -11.97
CA ILE A 181 -5.62 15.18 -12.94
C ILE A 181 -6.69 16.27 -12.89
N LEU A 182 -7.98 15.92 -12.86
CA LEU A 182 -9.06 16.91 -12.74
C LEU A 182 -8.94 17.71 -11.44
N MET A 183 -8.60 17.03 -10.34
CA MET A 183 -8.37 17.67 -9.05
C MET A 183 -7.15 18.58 -9.08
N LEU A 184 -6.07 18.16 -9.73
CA LEU A 184 -4.88 18.98 -9.90
C LEU A 184 -5.14 20.22 -10.73
N VAL A 185 -5.87 20.10 -11.85
CA VAL A 185 -6.27 21.25 -12.70
C VAL A 185 -7.04 22.28 -11.87
N TYR A 186 -7.95 21.85 -11.01
CA TYR A 186 -8.63 22.75 -10.09
C TYR A 186 -7.68 23.34 -9.04
N ALA A 187 -6.78 22.53 -8.47
CA ALA A 187 -5.81 22.98 -7.47
C ALA A 187 -4.85 24.06 -8.03
N ILE A 188 -4.47 23.97 -9.30
CA ILE A 188 -3.59 24.98 -9.96
C ILE A 188 -4.21 26.39 -9.92
N SER A 189 -5.53 26.52 -9.92
CA SER A 189 -6.23 27.80 -9.85
C SER A 189 -6.26 28.43 -8.45
N LYS A 190 -5.68 27.79 -7.43
CA LYS A 190 -5.69 28.22 -6.03
C LYS A 190 -4.38 28.91 -5.63
N ASP A 191 -4.48 29.92 -4.76
CA ASP A 191 -3.30 30.67 -4.29
C ASP A 191 -2.32 29.79 -3.50
N GLY A 192 -2.83 28.79 -2.78
CA GLY A 192 -2.05 27.79 -2.06
C GLY A 192 -1.18 26.89 -2.95
N PHE A 193 -1.43 26.84 -4.29
CA PHE A 193 -0.71 25.93 -5.18
C PHE A 193 0.78 26.19 -5.25
N ILE A 194 1.20 27.45 -5.36
CA ILE A 194 2.63 27.82 -5.41
C ILE A 194 3.35 27.44 -4.12
N MET A 195 2.67 27.58 -2.96
CA MET A 195 3.22 27.13 -1.68
C MET A 195 3.37 25.61 -1.63
N ALA A 196 2.38 24.87 -2.13
CA ALA A 196 2.44 23.40 -2.22
C ALA A 196 3.59 22.93 -3.11
N VAL A 197 3.78 23.58 -4.29
CA VAL A 197 4.91 23.26 -5.18
C VAL A 197 6.23 23.52 -4.48
N LYS A 198 6.41 24.67 -3.81
CA LYS A 198 7.63 24.96 -3.06
C LYS A 198 7.87 23.95 -1.95
N PHE A 199 6.83 23.61 -1.18
CA PHE A 199 6.92 22.65 -0.09
C PHE A 199 7.32 21.24 -0.55
N LEU A 200 6.82 20.79 -1.72
CA LEU A 200 7.08 19.46 -2.23
C LEU A 200 8.37 19.34 -3.07
N PHE A 201 8.88 20.44 -3.64
CA PHE A 201 9.99 20.37 -4.60
C PHE A 201 11.23 21.20 -4.23
N VAL A 202 11.15 22.10 -3.24
CA VAL A 202 12.31 22.85 -2.76
C VAL A 202 12.85 22.21 -1.48
N PRO A 203 13.99 21.50 -1.51
CA PRO A 203 14.47 20.73 -0.37
C PRO A 203 14.89 21.59 0.82
N ASP A 204 14.35 21.29 1.99
CA ASP A 204 14.79 21.82 3.27
C ASP A 204 15.35 20.67 4.13
N PHE A 205 16.65 20.48 4.06
CA PHE A 205 17.35 19.41 4.79
C PHE A 205 17.48 19.65 6.30
N SER A 206 17.16 20.84 6.80
CA SER A 206 17.25 21.17 8.22
C SER A 206 16.28 20.35 9.09
N LYS A 207 15.23 19.81 8.48
CA LYS A 207 14.17 19.06 9.17
C LYS A 207 14.35 17.53 9.11
N ILE A 208 15.38 17.04 8.40
CA ILE A 208 15.64 15.61 8.32
C ILE A 208 16.36 15.14 9.58
N ASN A 209 15.82 14.07 10.15
CA ASN A 209 16.40 13.34 11.26
C ASN A 209 16.40 11.82 10.99
N THR A 210 17.00 11.04 11.88
CA THR A 210 17.05 9.58 11.74
C THR A 210 15.68 8.94 11.66
N SER A 211 14.65 9.49 12.34
CA SER A 211 13.30 9.02 12.28
C SER A 211 12.72 9.09 10.86
N ASN A 212 12.99 10.20 10.15
CA ASN A 212 12.49 10.39 8.78
C ASN A 212 13.05 9.35 7.82
N VAL A 213 14.29 8.87 8.02
CA VAL A 213 14.88 7.79 7.22
C VAL A 213 14.10 6.49 7.43
N LEU A 214 13.75 6.20 8.69
CA LEU A 214 12.98 5.01 9.06
C LEU A 214 11.57 5.04 8.47
N GLU A 215 10.90 6.18 8.59
CA GLU A 215 9.55 6.40 8.06
C GLU A 215 9.52 6.33 6.53
N ALA A 216 10.53 6.92 5.86
CA ALA A 216 10.63 6.88 4.39
C ALA A 216 10.88 5.46 3.86
N LEU A 217 11.70 4.64 4.54
CA LEU A 217 11.91 3.25 4.15
C LEU A 217 10.66 2.39 4.44
N GLY A 218 10.03 2.58 5.61
CA GLY A 218 8.75 1.94 5.93
C GLY A 218 7.67 2.26 4.91
N LEU A 219 7.58 3.53 4.50
CA LEU A 219 6.67 3.97 3.44
C LEU A 219 6.99 3.32 2.09
N ALA A 220 8.28 3.18 1.73
CA ALA A 220 8.70 2.52 0.50
C ALA A 220 8.28 1.04 0.47
N PHE A 221 8.43 0.31 1.58
CA PHE A 221 7.95 -1.07 1.70
C PHE A 221 6.43 -1.17 1.60
N PHE A 222 5.73 -0.31 2.32
CA PHE A 222 4.28 -0.30 2.35
C PHE A 222 3.70 0.06 0.98
N SER A 223 4.19 1.13 0.36
CA SER A 223 3.69 1.60 -0.93
C SER A 223 4.00 0.66 -2.10
N LEU A 224 5.04 -0.17 -2.01
CA LEU A 224 5.36 -1.18 -3.03
C LEU A 224 4.82 -2.58 -2.70
N SER A 225 4.09 -2.74 -1.59
CA SER A 225 3.56 -4.04 -1.11
C SER A 225 4.63 -5.13 -0.97
N LEU A 226 5.85 -4.76 -0.50
CA LEU A 226 6.98 -5.66 -0.34
C LEU A 226 6.88 -6.50 0.95
N GLY A 227 7.46 -7.68 0.94
CA GLY A 227 7.61 -8.53 2.13
C GLY A 227 6.38 -9.34 2.53
N VAL A 228 5.27 -9.21 1.81
CA VAL A 228 3.99 -9.90 2.13
C VAL A 228 3.54 -10.86 1.02
N GLY A 229 4.45 -11.25 0.15
CA GLY A 229 4.20 -12.27 -0.87
C GLY A 229 3.33 -11.83 -2.06
N THR A 230 2.84 -10.59 -2.09
CA THR A 230 1.99 -10.09 -3.17
C THR A 230 2.73 -10.05 -4.50
N ILE A 231 3.95 -9.51 -4.52
CA ILE A 231 4.78 -9.43 -5.73
C ILE A 231 5.18 -10.83 -6.22
N ILE A 232 5.52 -11.75 -5.31
CA ILE A 232 5.81 -13.15 -5.64
C ILE A 232 4.59 -13.79 -6.31
N THR A 233 3.40 -13.59 -5.75
CA THR A 233 2.15 -14.18 -6.26
C THR A 233 1.80 -13.65 -7.65
N TYR A 234 1.90 -12.33 -7.86
CA TYR A 234 1.56 -11.74 -9.15
C TYR A 234 2.58 -12.09 -10.22
N SER A 235 3.87 -12.13 -9.86
CA SER A 235 4.92 -12.51 -10.79
C SER A 235 4.90 -13.99 -11.19
N ALA A 236 4.32 -14.86 -10.36
CA ALA A 236 4.06 -16.26 -10.73
C ALA A 236 3.09 -16.40 -11.92
N SER A 237 2.22 -15.39 -12.13
CA SER A 237 1.29 -15.31 -13.27
C SER A 237 1.75 -14.34 -14.37
N LEU A 238 3.01 -13.93 -14.36
CA LEU A 238 3.60 -13.00 -15.32
C LEU A 238 3.64 -13.63 -16.73
N PRO A 239 3.18 -12.91 -17.77
CA PRO A 239 3.27 -13.39 -19.16
C PRO A 239 4.72 -13.65 -19.59
N ASP A 240 4.91 -14.64 -20.48
CA ASP A 240 6.21 -14.91 -21.04
C ASP A 240 6.70 -13.72 -21.89
N LYS A 241 8.02 -13.54 -21.97
CA LYS A 241 8.67 -12.42 -22.69
C LYS A 241 8.33 -11.01 -22.16
N THR A 242 7.80 -10.88 -20.95
CA THR A 242 7.62 -9.57 -20.33
C THR A 242 8.97 -9.04 -19.83
N ASN A 243 9.31 -7.81 -20.22
CA ASN A 243 10.47 -7.10 -19.64
C ASN A 243 10.11 -6.63 -18.24
N PHE A 244 10.44 -7.44 -17.24
CA PHE A 244 10.07 -7.16 -15.86
C PHE A 244 10.88 -6.01 -15.23
N ILE A 245 12.06 -5.66 -15.75
CA ILE A 245 12.81 -4.48 -15.29
C ILE A 245 12.06 -3.21 -15.67
N THR A 246 11.71 -3.07 -16.95
CA THR A 246 10.91 -1.93 -17.42
C THR A 246 9.53 -1.90 -16.72
N SER A 247 8.92 -3.08 -16.54
CA SER A 247 7.63 -3.15 -15.82
C SER A 247 7.76 -2.66 -14.37
N THR A 248 8.82 -3.08 -13.66
CA THR A 248 9.07 -2.63 -12.27
C THR A 248 9.32 -1.13 -12.21
N LEU A 249 10.14 -0.58 -13.12
CA LEU A 249 10.38 0.86 -13.17
C LEU A 249 9.11 1.65 -13.46
N ASN A 250 8.25 1.16 -14.36
CA ASN A 250 6.96 1.78 -14.64
C ASN A 250 6.04 1.74 -13.41
N ILE A 251 6.01 0.62 -12.68
CA ILE A 251 5.20 0.47 -11.46
C ILE A 251 5.68 1.46 -10.40
N ILE A 252 6.99 1.54 -10.16
CA ILE A 252 7.57 2.49 -9.21
C ILE A 252 7.31 3.93 -9.63
N PHE A 253 7.45 4.25 -10.92
CA PHE A 253 7.16 5.57 -11.45
C PHE A 253 5.69 5.95 -11.23
N ILE A 254 4.75 5.05 -11.55
CA ILE A 254 3.32 5.24 -11.30
C ILE A 254 3.05 5.47 -9.81
N ASN A 255 3.67 4.65 -8.95
CA ASN A 255 3.55 4.78 -7.49
C ASN A 255 4.02 6.16 -6.98
N LEU A 256 5.19 6.60 -7.39
CA LEU A 256 5.75 7.91 -7.03
C LEU A 256 4.90 9.05 -7.60
N LEU A 257 4.49 8.94 -8.85
CA LEU A 257 3.67 9.95 -9.53
C LEU A 257 2.33 10.17 -8.80
N VAL A 258 1.63 9.09 -8.45
CA VAL A 258 0.36 9.19 -7.70
C VAL A 258 0.59 9.83 -6.34
N GLY A 259 1.64 9.46 -5.61
CA GLY A 259 1.98 10.09 -4.34
C GLY A 259 2.22 11.60 -4.48
N LEU A 260 2.98 12.02 -5.49
CA LEU A 260 3.26 13.43 -5.76
C LEU A 260 2.00 14.20 -6.20
N LEU A 261 1.17 13.63 -7.09
CA LEU A 261 -0.09 14.24 -7.51
C LEU A 261 -1.04 14.42 -6.32
N MET A 262 -1.16 13.38 -5.49
CA MET A 262 -1.95 13.45 -4.27
C MET A 262 -1.40 14.49 -3.30
N GLY A 263 -0.08 14.54 -3.11
CA GLY A 263 0.58 15.57 -2.30
C GLY A 263 0.29 16.98 -2.80
N LEU A 264 0.40 17.24 -4.12
CA LEU A 264 0.08 18.54 -4.70
C LEU A 264 -1.36 18.96 -4.40
N VAL A 265 -2.32 18.07 -4.60
CA VAL A 265 -3.73 18.35 -4.31
C VAL A 265 -3.93 18.64 -2.82
N VAL A 266 -3.45 17.76 -1.95
CA VAL A 266 -3.63 17.87 -0.49
C VAL A 266 -3.00 19.15 0.06
N PHE A 267 -1.72 19.40 -0.26
CA PHE A 267 -1.01 20.56 0.29
C PHE A 267 -1.48 21.88 -0.31
N THR A 268 -1.99 21.90 -1.55
CA THR A 268 -2.61 23.09 -2.11
C THR A 268 -3.77 23.55 -1.22
N PHE A 269 -4.68 22.66 -0.85
CA PHE A 269 -5.80 23.04 0.02
C PHE A 269 -5.36 23.37 1.44
N ILE A 270 -4.36 22.68 1.99
CA ILE A 270 -3.80 23.01 3.30
C ILE A 270 -3.28 24.44 3.33
N PHE A 271 -2.49 24.86 2.34
CA PHE A 271 -1.94 26.21 2.26
C PHE A 271 -2.96 27.27 1.87
N GLU A 272 -3.93 26.94 1.01
CA GLU A 272 -5.04 27.84 0.62
C GLU A 272 -5.81 28.38 1.83
N PHE A 273 -5.99 27.54 2.85
CA PHE A 273 -6.73 27.92 4.06
C PHE A 273 -5.83 28.24 5.26
N GLY A 274 -4.51 28.38 5.04
CA GLY A 274 -3.57 28.78 6.07
C GLY A 274 -3.27 27.75 7.16
N TYR A 275 -3.53 26.45 6.88
CA TYR A 275 -3.21 25.40 7.84
C TYR A 275 -1.74 24.99 7.79
N ILE A 276 -1.25 24.44 8.90
CA ILE A 276 0.13 23.96 9.02
C ILE A 276 0.18 22.46 8.66
N PRO A 277 1.06 22.03 7.73
CA PRO A 277 1.13 20.66 7.25
C PRO A 277 1.42 19.58 8.31
N ASN A 278 2.10 19.95 9.41
CA ASN A 278 2.64 19.02 10.40
C ASN A 278 1.64 18.52 11.45
N GLN A 279 0.39 18.97 11.42
CA GLN A 279 -0.53 18.76 12.56
C GLN A 279 -1.33 17.45 12.53
N GLN A 280 -1.16 16.55 11.52
CA GLN A 280 -2.23 15.56 11.38
C GLN A 280 -1.76 14.19 10.87
N GLY A 281 -1.91 13.16 11.67
CA GLY A 281 -1.90 11.75 11.28
C GLY A 281 -3.09 11.37 10.36
N PRO A 282 -3.83 10.28 10.65
CA PRO A 282 -5.04 9.89 9.90
C PRO A 282 -6.08 11.01 9.74
N GLY A 283 -6.10 11.93 10.70
CA GLY A 283 -6.95 13.11 10.67
C GLY A 283 -6.74 14.05 9.48
N LEU A 284 -5.58 14.01 8.80
CA LEU A 284 -5.33 14.85 7.63
C LEU A 284 -6.43 14.70 6.56
N VAL A 285 -6.79 13.47 6.24
CA VAL A 285 -7.79 13.16 5.21
C VAL A 285 -9.23 13.36 5.70
N PHE A 286 -9.54 12.85 6.89
CA PHE A 286 -10.91 12.80 7.39
C PHE A 286 -11.33 14.04 8.17
N ILE A 287 -10.38 14.82 8.67
CA ILE A 287 -10.64 16.03 9.44
C ILE A 287 -10.31 17.26 8.59
N SER A 288 -9.03 17.47 8.26
CA SER A 288 -8.60 18.71 7.62
C SER A 288 -9.14 18.86 6.20
N LEU A 289 -8.95 17.85 5.33
CA LEU A 289 -9.41 17.96 3.95
C LEU A 289 -10.94 17.97 3.85
N ALA A 290 -11.64 17.18 4.68
CA ALA A 290 -13.10 17.21 4.71
C ALA A 290 -13.63 18.63 5.03
N THR A 291 -13.06 19.29 6.05
CA THR A 291 -13.38 20.68 6.40
C THR A 291 -13.06 21.65 5.26
N LEU A 292 -11.93 21.47 4.58
CA LEU A 292 -11.53 22.34 3.49
C LEU A 292 -12.47 22.24 2.28
N PHE A 293 -12.93 21.04 1.95
CA PHE A 293 -13.90 20.86 0.87
C PHE A 293 -15.23 21.54 1.18
N GLU A 294 -15.73 21.44 2.41
CA GLU A 294 -16.98 22.10 2.80
C GLU A 294 -16.90 23.63 2.68
N LYS A 295 -15.76 24.24 3.03
CA LYS A 295 -15.54 25.69 2.89
C LYS A 295 -15.62 26.20 1.45
N ILE A 296 -15.47 25.33 0.46
CA ILE A 296 -15.59 25.69 -0.98
C ILE A 296 -17.06 25.70 -1.41
N GLY A 297 -17.99 25.21 -0.60
CA GLY A 297 -19.42 25.11 -0.90
C GLY A 297 -19.76 23.99 -1.90
N VAL A 298 -20.73 24.22 -2.80
CA VAL A 298 -21.22 23.17 -3.71
C VAL A 298 -20.12 22.54 -4.57
N ILE A 299 -19.16 23.32 -5.05
CA ILE A 299 -18.00 22.80 -5.80
C ILE A 299 -17.16 21.88 -4.89
N GLY A 300 -17.04 22.23 -3.62
CA GLY A 300 -16.33 21.42 -2.63
C GLY A 300 -16.99 20.07 -2.36
N CYS A 301 -18.31 19.98 -2.39
CA CYS A 301 -19.04 18.71 -2.29
C CYS A 301 -18.66 17.75 -3.45
N ILE A 302 -18.64 18.28 -4.69
CA ILE A 302 -18.25 17.51 -5.88
C ILE A 302 -16.77 17.09 -5.78
N PHE A 303 -15.93 18.04 -5.37
CA PHE A 303 -14.49 17.83 -5.25
C PHE A 303 -14.15 16.82 -4.13
N GLY A 304 -14.80 16.93 -2.98
CA GLY A 304 -14.69 15.98 -1.88
C GLY A 304 -15.14 14.58 -2.28
N ALA A 305 -16.29 14.47 -2.96
CA ALA A 305 -16.75 13.18 -3.48
C ALA A 305 -15.74 12.56 -4.46
N ALA A 306 -15.21 13.34 -5.42
CA ALA A 306 -14.20 12.89 -6.37
C ALA A 306 -12.91 12.45 -5.66
N PHE A 307 -12.48 13.20 -4.65
CA PHE A 307 -11.32 12.87 -3.82
C PHE A 307 -11.53 11.54 -3.09
N PHE A 308 -12.60 11.40 -2.32
CA PHE A 308 -12.86 10.16 -1.57
C PHE A 308 -13.12 8.95 -2.49
N ILE A 309 -13.76 9.13 -3.66
CA ILE A 309 -13.89 8.07 -4.66
C ILE A 309 -12.52 7.64 -5.20
N SER A 310 -11.60 8.58 -5.44
CA SER A 310 -10.24 8.25 -5.86
C SER A 310 -9.51 7.41 -4.82
N LEU A 311 -9.71 7.71 -3.52
CA LEU A 311 -9.18 6.92 -2.41
C LEU A 311 -9.79 5.51 -2.36
N ILE A 312 -11.10 5.37 -2.64
CA ILE A 312 -11.75 4.04 -2.73
C ILE A 312 -11.11 3.22 -3.85
N PHE A 313 -10.86 3.81 -5.02
CA PHE A 313 -10.22 3.10 -6.13
C PHE A 313 -8.81 2.62 -5.75
N ALA A 314 -8.00 3.50 -5.19
CA ALA A 314 -6.68 3.15 -4.68
C ALA A 314 -6.75 2.07 -3.58
N GLY A 315 -7.70 2.18 -2.67
CA GLY A 315 -7.89 1.23 -1.57
C GLY A 315 -8.32 -0.16 -2.05
N ILE A 316 -9.35 -0.25 -2.89
CA ILE A 316 -9.88 -1.54 -3.37
C ILE A 316 -8.85 -2.28 -4.22
N THR A 317 -8.12 -1.58 -5.12
CA THR A 317 -7.09 -2.22 -5.96
C THR A 317 -5.99 -2.86 -5.14
N SER A 318 -5.58 -2.23 -4.04
CA SER A 318 -4.61 -2.79 -3.10
C SER A 318 -5.22 -3.92 -2.25
N ALA A 319 -6.44 -3.76 -1.73
CA ALA A 319 -7.08 -4.78 -0.88
C ALA A 319 -7.25 -6.12 -1.62
N VAL A 320 -7.69 -6.10 -2.88
CA VAL A 320 -7.86 -7.33 -3.68
C VAL A 320 -6.54 -8.06 -3.91
N SER A 321 -5.42 -7.33 -4.01
CA SER A 321 -4.10 -7.91 -4.22
C SER A 321 -3.57 -8.66 -3.00
N MET A 322 -3.90 -8.18 -1.81
CA MET A 322 -3.42 -8.74 -0.53
C MET A 322 -4.08 -10.08 -0.17
N ILE A 323 -5.26 -10.39 -0.73
CA ILE A 323 -5.97 -11.65 -0.50
C ILE A 323 -5.41 -12.78 -1.36
N GLU A 324 -4.85 -12.46 -2.52
CA GLU A 324 -4.45 -13.44 -3.54
C GLU A 324 -3.30 -14.37 -3.09
N PRO A 325 -2.25 -13.93 -2.37
CA PRO A 325 -1.17 -14.81 -1.93
C PRO A 325 -1.65 -16.02 -1.12
N PHE A 326 -2.52 -15.76 -0.15
CA PHE A 326 -3.07 -16.81 0.70
C PHE A 326 -4.07 -17.68 -0.04
N THR A 327 -4.88 -17.08 -0.91
CA THR A 327 -5.82 -17.82 -1.78
C THR A 327 -5.06 -18.79 -2.68
N PHE A 328 -3.97 -18.34 -3.29
CA PHE A 328 -3.15 -19.16 -4.19
C PHE A 328 -2.46 -20.30 -3.43
N TYR A 329 -1.97 -20.04 -2.21
CA TYR A 329 -1.40 -21.06 -1.33
C TYR A 329 -2.42 -22.16 -0.96
N LEU A 330 -3.63 -21.78 -0.52
CA LEU A 330 -4.66 -22.75 -0.13
C LEU A 330 -5.11 -23.62 -1.31
N ILE A 331 -5.21 -23.05 -2.50
CA ILE A 331 -5.54 -23.78 -3.73
C ILE A 331 -4.42 -24.75 -4.08
N ASN A 332 -3.16 -24.30 -4.10
CA ASN A 332 -2.04 -25.14 -4.56
C ASN A 332 -1.65 -26.24 -3.57
N THR A 333 -1.68 -25.94 -2.27
CA THR A 333 -1.21 -26.88 -1.25
C THR A 333 -2.29 -27.86 -0.78
N PHE A 334 -3.52 -27.37 -0.64
CA PHE A 334 -4.63 -28.17 -0.12
C PHE A 334 -5.66 -28.56 -1.17
N GLY A 335 -5.48 -28.19 -2.44
CA GLY A 335 -6.44 -28.49 -3.49
C GLY A 335 -7.83 -27.86 -3.29
N MET A 336 -7.92 -26.80 -2.48
CA MET A 336 -9.19 -26.15 -2.19
C MET A 336 -9.74 -25.45 -3.42
N SER A 337 -11.08 -25.47 -3.58
CA SER A 337 -11.70 -24.56 -4.55
C SER A 337 -11.51 -23.11 -4.11
N ARG A 338 -11.38 -22.18 -5.07
CA ARG A 338 -11.22 -20.74 -4.80
C ARG A 338 -12.30 -20.22 -3.84
N LYS A 339 -13.54 -20.65 -4.00
CA LYS A 339 -14.66 -20.27 -3.13
C LYS A 339 -14.43 -20.70 -1.67
N LYS A 340 -13.99 -21.94 -1.43
CA LYS A 340 -13.70 -22.44 -0.07
C LYS A 340 -12.53 -21.69 0.56
N ALA A 341 -11.44 -21.45 -0.20
CA ALA A 341 -10.29 -20.68 0.26
C ALA A 341 -10.70 -19.25 0.68
N LEU A 342 -11.50 -18.57 -0.14
CA LEU A 342 -11.97 -17.21 0.15
C LEU A 342 -12.93 -17.15 1.34
N ILE A 343 -13.76 -18.16 1.56
CA ILE A 343 -14.62 -18.22 2.76
C ILE A 343 -13.73 -18.31 4.02
N LEU A 344 -12.74 -19.20 4.01
CA LEU A 344 -11.82 -19.36 5.15
C LEU A 344 -11.06 -18.06 5.45
N ILE A 345 -10.45 -17.45 4.42
CA ILE A 345 -9.74 -16.17 4.57
C ILE A 345 -10.72 -15.08 5.02
N GLY A 346 -11.91 -15.05 4.41
CA GLY A 346 -12.92 -14.05 4.72
C GLY A 346 -13.38 -14.08 6.17
N ILE A 347 -13.58 -15.26 6.75
CA ILE A 347 -13.90 -15.39 8.18
C ILE A 347 -12.82 -14.75 9.04
N VAL A 348 -11.53 -15.04 8.77
CA VAL A 348 -10.41 -14.47 9.54
C VAL A 348 -10.36 -12.96 9.38
N VAL A 349 -10.39 -12.45 8.14
CA VAL A 349 -10.34 -11.01 7.84
C VAL A 349 -11.51 -10.28 8.47
N TYR A 350 -12.71 -10.85 8.39
CA TYR A 350 -13.91 -10.23 8.95
C TYR A 350 -13.87 -10.16 10.48
N ILE A 351 -13.45 -11.23 11.15
CA ILE A 351 -13.29 -11.25 12.61
C ILE A 351 -12.25 -10.22 13.05
N LEU A 352 -11.07 -10.19 12.41
CA LEU A 352 -10.02 -9.23 12.74
C LEU A 352 -10.47 -7.78 12.49
N GLY A 353 -11.18 -7.51 11.39
CA GLY A 353 -11.74 -6.20 11.10
C GLY A 353 -12.81 -5.79 12.11
N MET A 354 -13.68 -6.71 12.54
CA MET A 354 -14.64 -6.47 13.61
C MET A 354 -13.96 -6.17 14.94
N LEU A 355 -12.90 -6.89 15.28
CA LEU A 355 -12.10 -6.60 16.47
C LEU A 355 -11.46 -5.21 16.41
N CYS A 356 -11.03 -4.73 15.23
CA CYS A 356 -10.58 -3.34 15.07
C CYS A 356 -11.68 -2.33 15.40
N ILE A 357 -12.92 -2.55 14.92
CA ILE A 357 -14.06 -1.69 15.23
C ILE A 357 -14.32 -1.71 16.75
N LEU A 358 -14.49 -2.90 17.33
CA LEU A 358 -14.83 -3.06 18.74
C LEU A 358 -13.75 -2.48 19.67
N SER A 359 -12.48 -2.55 19.29
CA SER A 359 -11.38 -2.00 20.10
C SER A 359 -11.37 -0.47 20.13
N SER A 360 -11.97 0.18 19.14
CA SER A 360 -12.04 1.64 19.05
C SER A 360 -13.30 2.24 19.69
N LEU A 361 -14.34 1.43 19.92
CA LEU A 361 -15.58 1.90 20.51
C LEU A 361 -15.44 2.10 22.02
N LYS A 362 -15.92 3.24 22.54
CA LYS A 362 -15.93 3.56 23.98
C LYS A 362 -16.61 2.49 24.84
N SER A 363 -17.66 1.85 24.32
CA SER A 363 -18.45 0.84 25.03
C SER A 363 -17.74 -0.50 25.21
N THR A 364 -16.82 -0.84 24.31
CA THR A 364 -16.14 -2.14 24.27
C THR A 364 -14.62 -1.99 24.21
N GLN A 365 -14.10 -0.78 24.43
CA GLN A 365 -12.68 -0.45 24.26
C GLN A 365 -11.75 -1.46 24.94
N PHE A 366 -10.87 -2.04 24.16
CA PHE A 366 -9.77 -2.87 24.63
C PHE A 366 -8.50 -2.56 23.84
N GLY A 367 -7.38 -2.83 24.45
CA GLY A 367 -6.09 -2.60 23.82
C GLY A 367 -5.07 -3.62 24.29
N PHE A 368 -4.00 -3.74 23.53
CA PHE A 368 -2.84 -4.56 23.83
C PHE A 368 -1.59 -3.68 23.88
N PHE A 369 -0.79 -3.81 24.91
CA PHE A 369 0.43 -3.00 25.07
C PHE A 369 0.20 -1.49 24.97
N GLY A 370 -0.95 -0.99 25.42
CA GLY A 370 -1.32 0.43 25.36
C GLY A 370 -1.74 0.93 23.97
N MET A 371 -1.91 0.05 22.99
CA MET A 371 -2.35 0.37 21.63
C MET A 371 -3.74 -0.21 21.36
N SER A 372 -4.51 0.43 20.48
CA SER A 372 -5.74 -0.17 19.93
C SER A 372 -5.42 -1.44 19.13
N PHE A 373 -6.41 -2.30 18.93
CA PHE A 373 -6.19 -3.50 18.11
C PHE A 373 -5.86 -3.14 16.64
N PHE A 374 -6.42 -2.06 16.13
CA PHE A 374 -6.06 -1.49 14.83
C PHE A 374 -4.56 -1.13 14.76
N ASP A 375 -4.07 -0.36 15.73
CA ASP A 375 -2.67 0.07 15.77
C ASP A 375 -1.72 -1.11 15.95
N LEU A 376 -2.14 -2.13 16.70
CA LEU A 376 -1.39 -3.37 16.85
C LEU A 376 -1.23 -4.09 15.51
N LEU A 377 -2.32 -4.27 14.75
CA LEU A 377 -2.26 -4.93 13.43
C LEU A 377 -1.41 -4.12 12.44
N ASP A 378 -1.56 -2.79 12.39
CA ASP A 378 -0.72 -1.93 11.53
C ASP A 378 0.76 -2.01 11.96
N SER A 379 1.06 -1.92 13.25
CA SER A 379 2.45 -1.98 13.74
C SER A 379 3.11 -3.33 13.47
N VAL A 380 2.43 -4.44 13.75
CA VAL A 380 2.97 -5.79 13.51
C VAL A 380 3.18 -6.03 12.02
N SER A 381 2.24 -5.65 11.18
CA SER A 381 2.37 -5.86 9.73
C SER A 381 3.42 -4.93 9.11
N SER A 382 3.36 -3.62 9.36
CA SER A 382 4.20 -2.63 8.68
C SER A 382 5.62 -2.51 9.25
N LYS A 383 5.79 -2.68 10.58
CA LYS A 383 7.10 -2.53 11.24
C LYS A 383 7.86 -3.83 11.43
N VAL A 384 7.17 -4.99 11.39
CA VAL A 384 7.80 -6.30 11.63
C VAL A 384 7.72 -7.19 10.40
N ILE A 385 6.50 -7.58 9.98
CA ILE A 385 6.34 -8.64 8.97
C ILE A 385 6.84 -8.19 7.60
N MET A 386 6.48 -7.00 7.14
CA MET A 386 6.89 -6.49 5.83
C MET A 386 8.41 -6.34 5.71
N PRO A 387 9.11 -5.65 6.64
CA PRO A 387 10.57 -5.56 6.58
C PRO A 387 11.24 -6.92 6.69
N LEU A 388 10.77 -7.80 7.60
CA LEU A 388 11.29 -9.15 7.75
C LEU A 388 11.15 -9.96 6.45
N GLY A 389 9.98 -9.92 5.82
CA GLY A 389 9.74 -10.59 4.54
C GLY A 389 10.68 -10.09 3.43
N GLY A 390 10.89 -8.78 3.35
CA GLY A 390 11.82 -8.19 2.39
C GLY A 390 13.27 -8.57 2.63
N ILE A 391 13.73 -8.58 3.89
CA ILE A 391 15.09 -9.05 4.25
C ILE A 391 15.26 -10.52 3.86
N LEU A 392 14.29 -11.35 4.23
CA LEU A 392 14.37 -12.80 3.97
C LEU A 392 14.32 -13.09 2.46
N ALA A 393 13.54 -12.34 1.68
CA ALA A 393 13.55 -12.42 0.23
C ALA A 393 14.91 -12.01 -0.36
N ALA A 394 15.52 -10.93 0.14
CA ALA A 394 16.84 -10.47 -0.29
C ALA A 394 17.93 -11.50 0.05
N ILE A 395 17.91 -12.06 1.26
CA ILE A 395 18.84 -13.11 1.68
C ILE A 395 18.65 -14.37 0.82
N PHE A 396 17.41 -14.79 0.59
CA PHE A 396 17.12 -15.96 -0.20
C PHE A 396 17.64 -15.84 -1.64
N VAL A 397 17.35 -14.74 -2.31
CA VAL A 397 17.79 -14.52 -3.70
C VAL A 397 19.29 -14.25 -3.77
N GLY A 398 19.86 -13.53 -2.81
CA GLY A 398 21.27 -13.16 -2.79
C GLY A 398 22.22 -14.28 -2.38
N PHE A 399 21.81 -15.21 -1.50
CA PHE A 399 22.70 -16.21 -0.92
C PHE A 399 22.26 -17.66 -1.13
N VAL A 400 20.97 -17.93 -1.37
CA VAL A 400 20.43 -19.29 -1.45
C VAL A 400 20.12 -19.70 -2.88
N MET A 401 19.51 -18.83 -3.67
CA MET A 401 19.22 -19.13 -5.07
C MET A 401 20.51 -19.20 -5.90
N LYS A 402 20.50 -20.06 -6.92
CA LYS A 402 21.62 -20.17 -7.87
C LYS A 402 21.73 -18.88 -8.70
N LYS A 403 22.88 -18.21 -8.63
CA LYS A 403 23.16 -16.96 -9.37
C LYS A 403 22.98 -17.12 -10.88
N GLU A 404 23.28 -18.31 -11.41
CA GLU A 404 23.13 -18.65 -12.84
C GLU A 404 21.66 -18.56 -13.29
N ALA A 405 20.71 -19.02 -12.47
CA ALA A 405 19.28 -18.92 -12.78
C ALA A 405 18.83 -17.46 -12.88
N LEU A 406 19.33 -16.61 -11.99
CA LEU A 406 19.08 -15.17 -12.04
C LEU A 406 19.75 -14.54 -13.28
N LYS A 407 20.99 -14.90 -13.60
CA LYS A 407 21.66 -14.40 -14.80
C LYS A 407 20.89 -14.75 -16.08
N ILE A 408 20.38 -15.97 -16.19
CA ILE A 408 19.56 -16.40 -17.33
C ILE A 408 18.27 -15.56 -17.40
N LEU A 409 17.60 -15.36 -16.27
CA LEU A 409 16.36 -14.59 -16.21
C LEU A 409 16.57 -13.12 -16.64
N PHE A 410 17.66 -12.49 -16.18
CA PHE A 410 17.92 -11.05 -16.40
C PHE A 410 18.65 -10.75 -17.71
N LYS A 411 19.38 -11.73 -18.29
CA LYS A 411 20.21 -11.54 -19.49
C LYS A 411 19.52 -10.82 -20.66
N PRO A 412 18.22 -11.08 -20.96
CA PRO A 412 17.55 -10.39 -22.08
C PRO A 412 17.26 -8.91 -21.80
N TYR A 413 17.28 -8.47 -20.54
CA TYR A 413 16.73 -7.18 -20.11
C TYR A 413 17.73 -6.29 -19.38
N MET A 414 18.86 -6.86 -18.89
CA MET A 414 19.84 -6.16 -18.07
C MET A 414 21.28 -6.46 -18.54
N ARG A 415 22.07 -5.42 -18.76
CA ARG A 415 23.51 -5.59 -19.04
C ARG A 415 24.22 -6.18 -17.84
N GLY A 416 25.28 -6.99 -18.08
CA GLY A 416 25.97 -7.73 -17.02
C GLY A 416 26.45 -6.87 -15.83
N ILE A 417 26.97 -5.66 -16.11
CA ILE A 417 27.42 -4.74 -15.06
C ILE A 417 26.28 -4.29 -14.14
N PHE A 418 25.11 -3.98 -14.69
CA PHE A 418 23.93 -3.59 -13.89
C PHE A 418 23.37 -4.76 -13.10
N PHE A 419 23.46 -6.00 -13.62
CA PHE A 419 23.11 -7.20 -12.90
C PHE A 419 24.03 -7.41 -11.68
N GLU A 420 25.35 -7.30 -11.85
CA GLU A 420 26.29 -7.45 -10.74
C GLU A 420 26.11 -6.34 -9.69
N LEU A 421 25.85 -5.11 -10.10
CA LEU A 421 25.56 -4.01 -9.20
C LEU A 421 24.28 -4.28 -8.41
N TRP A 422 23.17 -4.64 -9.07
CA TRP A 422 21.92 -5.04 -8.42
C TRP A 422 22.13 -6.18 -7.42
N TYR A 423 22.94 -7.19 -7.82
CA TYR A 423 23.19 -8.36 -7.01
C TYR A 423 24.01 -8.04 -5.74
N VAL A 424 24.95 -7.11 -5.82
CA VAL A 424 25.70 -6.60 -4.65
C VAL A 424 24.79 -5.82 -3.73
N PHE A 425 23.96 -4.93 -4.27
CA PHE A 425 22.98 -4.18 -3.48
C PHE A 425 22.00 -5.12 -2.77
N LEU A 426 21.52 -6.16 -3.46
CA LEU A 426 20.62 -7.16 -2.90
C LEU A 426 21.24 -7.95 -1.75
N ARG A 427 22.52 -8.33 -1.89
CA ARG A 427 23.19 -9.17 -0.87
C ARG A 427 23.56 -8.42 0.39
N PHE A 428 23.99 -7.17 0.26
CA PHE A 428 24.64 -6.47 1.37
C PHE A 428 23.91 -5.19 1.76
N ILE A 429 23.62 -4.31 0.80
CA ILE A 429 23.12 -2.97 1.09
C ILE A 429 21.66 -3.01 1.54
N SER A 430 20.80 -3.68 0.79
CA SER A 430 19.37 -3.71 1.09
C SER A 430 19.05 -4.41 2.41
N PRO A 431 19.58 -5.62 2.73
CA PRO A 431 19.34 -6.26 4.02
C PRO A 431 19.86 -5.43 5.19
N LEU A 432 21.08 -4.84 5.05
CA LEU A 432 21.66 -4.01 6.09
C LEU A 432 20.80 -2.75 6.36
N ALA A 433 20.38 -2.06 5.30
CA ALA A 433 19.52 -0.89 5.42
C ALA A 433 18.21 -1.22 6.15
N VAL A 434 17.57 -2.34 5.80
CA VAL A 434 16.30 -2.73 6.42
C VAL A 434 16.50 -3.18 7.88
N VAL A 435 17.58 -3.90 8.19
CA VAL A 435 17.92 -4.29 9.58
C VAL A 435 18.14 -3.05 10.45
N ILE A 436 18.90 -2.07 9.96
CA ILE A 436 19.12 -0.80 10.69
C ILE A 436 17.79 -0.12 11.00
N VAL A 437 16.89 -0.07 10.01
CA VAL A 437 15.55 0.50 10.16
C VAL A 437 14.73 -0.25 11.20
N MET A 438 14.70 -1.58 11.12
CA MET A 438 13.97 -2.40 12.10
C MET A 438 14.49 -2.17 13.53
N ILE A 439 15.79 -2.22 13.74
CA ILE A 439 16.39 -2.01 15.06
C ILE A 439 16.04 -0.62 15.59
N ALA A 440 16.19 0.40 14.78
CA ALA A 440 15.89 1.76 15.20
C ALA A 440 14.37 2.01 15.48
N ALA A 441 13.48 1.23 14.86
CA ALA A 441 12.06 1.26 15.19
C ALA A 441 11.72 0.66 16.57
N PHE A 442 12.54 -0.27 17.05
CA PHE A 442 12.38 -0.88 18.38
C PHE A 442 13.09 -0.12 19.52
N LEU A 443 14.05 0.76 19.19
CA LEU A 443 14.78 1.56 20.19
C LEU A 443 14.04 2.85 20.57
N LYS A 444 12.90 3.12 19.96
CA LYS A 444 11.98 4.23 20.28
C LYS A 444 10.79 3.74 21.07
#